data_9c65e19227d189d8d39313b4240e1261
#
_entry.id   9c65e19227d189d8d39313b4240e1261
#
_cell.length_a   1.000
_cell.length_b   1.000
_cell.length_c   1.000
_cell.angle_alpha   90.00
_cell.angle_beta   90.00
_cell.angle_gamma   90.00
#
_symmetry.space_group_name_H-M   'P 1'
#
loop_
_entity.id
_entity.type
_entity.pdbx_description
1 polymer ?
#
loop_
_entity_poly.entity_id
_entity_poly.type
_entity_poly.pdbx_seq_one_letter_code
_entity_poly.pdbx_strand_id
1 'polypeptide(L)'
;MNIRYESCLTERYVQSFINNIAFPKSLEELRYFIDEHGCYNVENILFEDETNWTCPKWAKVGDIVFFMHSKTAKATITKLRTCLNSSRCDYSDSEFEEMMSWINRGLELYKRYGGKIFAVGVVAGLPEYFDDQKETIYHWNSPIYCDIVNVVKLRNPIHISKFNSFITVSRQSGITPVFGEEFDKLKCLISKKNTIPEFLRLSISSSLPLSKKQ
;
A
#
# COMPACT_ATOMS: atom_id res chain seq x y z
N MET A 1 6.19 0.86 -44.63
CA MET A 1 7.03 -0.16 -43.98
C MET A 1 6.65 -0.18 -42.50
N ASN A 2 5.71 -1.04 -42.14
CA ASN A 2 5.21 -1.13 -40.76
C ASN A 2 6.13 -2.05 -39.97
N ILE A 3 7.00 -1.46 -39.16
CA ILE A 3 7.76 -2.22 -38.16
C ILE A 3 6.79 -2.60 -37.04
N ARG A 4 6.25 -3.82 -37.10
CA ARG A 4 5.62 -4.42 -35.94
C ARG A 4 6.73 -4.67 -34.92
N TYR A 5 6.74 -3.88 -33.85
CA TYR A 5 7.41 -4.27 -32.60
C TYR A 5 6.65 -5.48 -32.03
N GLU A 6 7.03 -6.67 -32.46
CA GLU A 6 6.77 -7.85 -31.63
C GLU A 6 7.61 -7.67 -30.37
N SER A 7 6.97 -7.16 -29.31
CA SER A 7 7.56 -7.19 -27.98
C SER A 7 7.78 -8.65 -27.64
N CYS A 8 9.03 -9.09 -27.70
CA CYS A 8 9.42 -10.38 -27.19
C CYS A 8 9.03 -10.41 -25.71
N LEU A 9 7.97 -11.14 -25.38
CA LEU A 9 7.44 -11.28 -24.01
C LEU A 9 8.42 -12.15 -23.22
N THR A 10 9.52 -11.54 -22.76
CA THR A 10 10.52 -12.22 -21.95
C THR A 10 10.10 -12.21 -20.50
N GLU A 11 10.19 -13.37 -19.87
CA GLU A 11 10.06 -13.50 -18.43
C GLU A 11 11.05 -12.58 -17.70
N ARG A 12 10.56 -11.87 -16.67
CA ARG A 12 11.37 -10.91 -15.92
C ARG A 12 11.55 -11.40 -14.51
N TYR A 13 12.79 -11.48 -14.07
CA TYR A 13 13.11 -11.74 -12.67
C TYR A 13 12.89 -10.47 -11.85
N VAL A 14 12.02 -10.54 -10.84
CA VAL A 14 11.64 -9.41 -10.00
C VAL A 14 11.75 -9.77 -8.52
N GLN A 15 11.97 -8.76 -7.72
CA GLN A 15 11.69 -8.81 -6.29
C GLN A 15 10.28 -8.27 -6.06
N SER A 16 9.71 -8.53 -4.89
CA SER A 16 8.40 -7.98 -4.57
C SER A 16 8.24 -7.72 -3.08
N PHE A 17 7.28 -6.86 -2.77
CA PHE A 17 6.93 -6.53 -1.40
C PHE A 17 5.46 -6.14 -1.26
N ILE A 18 4.91 -6.37 -0.07
CA ILE A 18 3.62 -5.84 0.32
C ILE A 18 3.86 -4.51 1.03
N ASN A 19 3.20 -3.46 0.58
CA ASN A 19 3.11 -2.19 1.25
C ASN A 19 1.81 -2.15 2.07
N ASN A 20 1.96 -2.06 3.39
CA ASN A 20 0.85 -2.12 4.33
C ASN A 20 0.41 -0.71 4.72
N ILE A 21 -0.65 -0.22 4.08
CA ILE A 21 -1.16 1.13 4.24
C ILE A 21 -1.93 1.24 5.56
N ALA A 22 -1.42 2.07 6.46
CA ALA A 22 -2.05 2.34 7.74
C ALA A 22 -3.15 3.43 7.63
N PHE A 23 -3.87 3.62 8.71
CA PHE A 23 -4.82 4.71 8.91
C PHE A 23 -4.21 5.76 9.84
N PRO A 24 -4.59 7.04 9.76
CA PRO A 24 -4.13 8.08 10.69
C PRO A 24 -4.24 7.64 12.16
N LYS A 25 -3.21 7.89 12.97
CA LYS A 25 -3.12 7.37 14.35
C LYS A 25 -3.59 8.36 15.42
N SER A 26 -3.69 9.65 15.06
CA SER A 26 -4.13 10.73 15.94
C SER A 26 -5.14 11.63 15.23
N LEU A 27 -5.88 12.44 15.98
CA LEU A 27 -6.79 13.44 15.42
C LEU A 27 -6.04 14.52 14.65
N GLU A 28 -4.84 14.84 15.08
CA GLU A 28 -3.95 15.79 14.41
C GLU A 28 -3.51 15.25 13.04
N GLU A 29 -3.08 13.99 12.97
CA GLU A 29 -2.73 13.32 11.72
C GLU A 29 -3.97 13.20 10.80
N LEU A 30 -5.14 12.91 11.34
CA LEU A 30 -6.38 12.91 10.58
C LEU A 30 -6.68 14.29 9.99
N ARG A 31 -6.51 15.36 10.77
CA ARG A 31 -6.70 16.74 10.32
C ARG A 31 -5.75 17.08 9.17
N TYR A 32 -4.47 16.72 9.31
CA TYR A 32 -3.50 16.89 8.24
C TYR A 32 -3.95 16.21 6.93
N PHE A 33 -4.48 14.98 6.99
CA PHE A 33 -5.00 14.31 5.79
C PHE A 33 -6.22 15.02 5.18
N ILE A 34 -7.07 15.60 6.00
CA ILE A 34 -8.22 16.39 5.53
C ILE A 34 -7.74 17.63 4.78
N ASP A 35 -6.84 18.39 5.40
CA ASP A 35 -6.43 19.70 4.93
C ASP A 35 -5.48 19.63 3.72
N GLU A 36 -4.55 18.67 3.69
CA GLU A 36 -3.48 18.62 2.69
C GLU A 36 -3.76 17.64 1.54
N HIS A 37 -4.50 16.56 1.78
CA HIS A 37 -4.66 15.51 0.78
C HIS A 37 -6.10 15.35 0.25
N GLY A 38 -7.12 15.72 1.01
CA GLY A 38 -8.52 15.57 0.62
C GLY A 38 -8.96 14.11 0.38
N CYS A 39 -8.09 13.13 0.62
CA CYS A 39 -8.39 11.69 0.50
C CYS A 39 -7.47 10.85 1.40
N TYR A 40 -7.92 9.64 1.74
CA TYR A 40 -7.05 8.68 2.40
C TYR A 40 -6.06 8.04 1.43
N ASN A 41 -4.90 7.61 1.95
CA ASN A 41 -3.88 6.90 1.19
C ASN A 41 -4.42 5.68 0.41
N VAL A 42 -5.38 4.96 0.96
CA VAL A 42 -6.06 3.86 0.26
C VAL A 42 -6.83 4.38 -0.95
N GLU A 43 -7.48 5.53 -0.84
CA GLU A 43 -8.24 6.15 -1.93
C GLU A 43 -7.33 6.70 -3.01
N ASN A 44 -6.21 7.32 -2.61
CA ASN A 44 -5.19 7.76 -3.56
C ASN A 44 -4.76 6.59 -4.45
N ILE A 45 -4.34 5.46 -3.86
CA ILE A 45 -3.99 4.25 -4.61
C ILE A 45 -5.15 3.73 -5.48
N LEU A 46 -6.40 3.92 -5.06
CA LEU A 46 -7.57 3.47 -5.82
C LEU A 46 -7.91 4.38 -7.00
N PHE A 47 -7.56 5.65 -6.94
CA PHE A 47 -7.92 6.63 -7.97
C PHE A 47 -6.80 6.84 -8.99
N GLU A 48 -5.56 6.75 -8.57
CA GLU A 48 -4.40 7.01 -9.41
C GLU A 48 -3.86 5.73 -10.07
N ASP A 49 -3.26 5.88 -11.25
CA ASP A 49 -2.58 4.79 -11.96
C ASP A 49 -1.07 4.81 -11.73
N GLU A 50 -0.58 5.87 -11.07
CA GLU A 50 0.79 6.06 -10.61
C GLU A 50 0.80 6.76 -9.26
N THR A 51 1.85 6.54 -8.46
CA THR A 51 2.00 7.15 -7.15
C THR A 51 3.47 7.13 -6.73
N ASN A 52 3.86 8.07 -5.86
CA ASN A 52 5.12 8.00 -5.15
C ASN A 52 4.85 7.41 -3.76
N TRP A 53 5.52 6.31 -3.42
CA TRP A 53 5.22 5.58 -2.18
C TRP A 53 6.45 5.00 -1.50
N THR A 54 6.31 4.75 -0.21
CA THR A 54 7.40 4.14 0.59
C THR A 54 7.82 2.81 0.00
N CYS A 55 9.13 2.59 -0.11
CA CYS A 55 9.71 1.38 -0.65
C CYS A 55 10.91 0.89 0.18
N PRO A 56 11.32 -0.39 0.07
CA PRO A 56 12.54 -0.86 0.68
C PRO A 56 13.77 -0.33 -0.08
N LYS A 57 14.90 -0.14 0.64
CA LYS A 57 16.18 0.32 0.06
C LYS A 57 16.68 -0.53 -1.11
N TRP A 58 16.30 -1.78 -1.13
CA TRP A 58 16.72 -2.73 -2.17
C TRP A 58 15.81 -2.75 -3.38
N ALA A 59 14.69 -2.02 -3.38
CA ALA A 59 13.77 -1.98 -4.52
C ALA A 59 14.48 -1.49 -5.79
N LYS A 60 14.08 -2.05 -6.92
CA LYS A 60 14.63 -1.76 -8.24
C LYS A 60 13.50 -1.53 -9.24
N VAL A 61 13.81 -0.78 -10.27
CA VAL A 61 12.88 -0.59 -11.39
C VAL A 61 12.44 -1.95 -11.94
N GLY A 62 11.14 -2.12 -12.02
CA GLY A 62 10.49 -3.36 -12.44
C GLY A 62 10.07 -4.31 -11.32
N ASP A 63 10.45 -4.05 -10.07
CA ASP A 63 9.96 -4.81 -8.92
C ASP A 63 8.45 -4.61 -8.72
N ILE A 64 7.81 -5.60 -8.06
CA ILE A 64 6.37 -5.62 -7.89
C ILE A 64 6.00 -5.17 -6.48
N VAL A 65 5.06 -4.23 -6.39
CA VAL A 65 4.46 -3.82 -5.13
C VAL A 65 3.00 -4.28 -5.05
N PHE A 66 2.65 -4.88 -3.91
CA PHE A 66 1.28 -5.21 -3.54
C PHE A 66 0.80 -4.24 -2.48
N PHE A 67 -0.26 -3.50 -2.74
CA PHE A 67 -0.85 -2.58 -1.78
C PHE A 67 -1.91 -3.28 -0.93
N MET A 68 -1.72 -3.24 0.38
CA MET A 68 -2.62 -3.84 1.35
C MET A 68 -3.11 -2.79 2.35
N HIS A 69 -4.40 -2.71 2.62
CA HIS A 69 -4.90 -1.89 3.72
C HIS A 69 -4.70 -2.62 5.06
N SER A 70 -4.15 -1.92 6.03
CA SER A 70 -3.78 -2.50 7.31
C SER A 70 -4.94 -3.20 8.03
N LYS A 71 -4.68 -4.40 8.52
CA LYS A 71 -5.63 -5.14 9.38
C LYS A 71 -5.94 -4.39 10.69
N THR A 72 -5.01 -3.62 11.20
CA THR A 72 -5.14 -2.89 12.47
C THR A 72 -5.89 -1.57 12.33
N ALA A 73 -6.15 -1.10 11.12
CA ALA A 73 -6.81 0.18 10.86
C ALA A 73 -8.17 0.31 11.57
N LYS A 74 -8.95 -0.79 11.71
CA LYS A 74 -10.22 -0.76 12.45
C LYS A 74 -10.05 -0.28 13.90
N ALA A 75 -9.05 -0.82 14.58
CA ALA A 75 -8.80 -0.42 15.99
C ALA A 75 -8.41 1.04 16.08
N THR A 76 -7.57 1.52 15.14
CA THR A 76 -7.17 2.92 15.04
C THR A 76 -8.37 3.82 14.77
N ILE A 77 -9.22 3.50 13.80
CA ILE A 77 -10.44 4.24 13.48
C ILE A 77 -11.37 4.32 14.69
N THR A 78 -11.56 3.21 15.40
CA THR A 78 -12.39 3.17 16.59
C THR A 78 -11.83 4.06 17.70
N LYS A 79 -10.50 4.03 17.91
CA LYS A 79 -9.81 4.89 18.87
C LYS A 79 -9.99 6.37 18.52
N LEU A 80 -9.80 6.75 17.25
CA LEU A 80 -10.00 8.14 16.80
C LEU A 80 -11.41 8.62 17.05
N ARG A 81 -12.43 7.79 16.76
CA ARG A 81 -13.83 8.12 17.08
C ARG A 81 -14.05 8.38 18.58
N THR A 82 -13.47 7.54 19.42
CA THR A 82 -13.55 7.72 20.87
C THR A 82 -12.85 9.00 21.31
N CYS A 83 -11.65 9.27 20.81
CA CYS A 83 -10.90 10.49 21.10
C CYS A 83 -11.69 11.74 20.67
N LEU A 84 -12.21 11.76 19.45
CA LEU A 84 -12.99 12.90 18.94
C LEU A 84 -14.23 13.17 19.80
N ASN A 85 -14.97 12.14 20.19
CA ASN A 85 -16.12 12.29 21.06
C ASN A 85 -15.72 12.82 22.45
N SER A 86 -14.57 12.38 22.99
CA SER A 86 -14.09 12.83 24.30
C SER A 86 -13.58 14.28 24.28
N SER A 87 -13.12 14.76 23.14
CA SER A 87 -12.65 16.14 22.92
C SER A 87 -13.69 17.01 22.20
N ARG A 88 -14.97 16.68 22.29
CA ARG A 88 -16.04 17.37 21.55
C ARG A 88 -16.05 18.88 21.79
N CYS A 89 -15.74 19.32 23.02
CA CYS A 89 -15.73 20.72 23.39
C CYS A 89 -14.55 21.52 22.80
N ASP A 90 -13.53 20.84 22.27
CA ASP A 90 -12.33 21.47 21.68
C ASP A 90 -12.54 21.85 20.20
N TYR A 91 -13.69 21.49 19.62
CA TYR A 91 -14.02 21.68 18.22
C TYR A 91 -15.33 22.43 18.05
N SER A 92 -15.42 23.25 17.00
CA SER A 92 -16.70 23.78 16.51
C SER A 92 -17.59 22.63 15.99
N ASP A 93 -18.89 22.88 15.88
CA ASP A 93 -19.82 21.89 15.34
C ASP A 93 -19.44 21.44 13.93
N SER A 94 -19.04 22.38 13.07
CA SER A 94 -18.62 22.10 11.70
C SER A 94 -17.37 21.21 11.63
N GLU A 95 -16.35 21.52 12.43
CA GLU A 95 -15.10 20.73 12.49
C GLU A 95 -15.33 19.34 13.00
N PHE A 96 -16.16 19.21 14.05
CA PHE A 96 -16.51 17.93 14.60
C PHE A 96 -17.24 17.03 13.59
N GLU A 97 -18.24 17.60 12.91
CA GLU A 97 -19.00 16.87 11.88
C GLU A 97 -18.12 16.46 10.71
N GLU A 98 -17.22 17.33 10.26
CA GLU A 98 -16.26 17.02 9.21
C GLU A 98 -15.34 15.86 9.61
N MET A 99 -14.68 15.96 10.76
CA MET A 99 -13.79 14.90 11.25
C MET A 99 -14.55 13.58 11.48
N MET A 100 -15.79 13.64 11.99
CA MET A 100 -16.62 12.47 12.15
C MET A 100 -17.01 11.83 10.81
N SER A 101 -17.29 12.63 9.80
CA SER A 101 -17.57 12.18 8.44
C SER A 101 -16.35 11.43 7.86
N TRP A 102 -15.14 11.98 8.05
CA TRP A 102 -13.90 11.32 7.64
C TRP A 102 -13.67 10.00 8.39
N ILE A 103 -13.88 9.95 9.68
CA ILE A 103 -13.78 8.71 10.47
C ILE A 103 -14.76 7.65 9.92
N ASN A 104 -15.99 8.05 9.59
CA ASN A 104 -16.99 7.15 9.02
C ASN A 104 -16.57 6.66 7.63
N ARG A 105 -16.05 7.53 6.77
CA ARG A 105 -15.48 7.18 5.45
C ARG A 105 -14.35 6.17 5.59
N GLY A 106 -13.43 6.39 6.54
CA GLY A 106 -12.36 5.44 6.85
C GLY A 106 -12.89 4.07 7.28
N LEU A 107 -13.97 4.02 8.05
CA LEU A 107 -14.61 2.77 8.44
C LEU A 107 -15.22 2.02 7.24
N GLU A 108 -15.83 2.73 6.29
CA GLU A 108 -16.33 2.12 5.04
C GLU A 108 -15.20 1.57 4.18
N LEU A 109 -14.10 2.31 4.04
CA LEU A 109 -12.89 1.83 3.36
C LEU A 109 -12.35 0.56 4.04
N TYR A 110 -12.32 0.55 5.37
CA TYR A 110 -11.90 -0.64 6.12
C TYR A 110 -12.83 -1.86 5.87
N LYS A 111 -14.12 -1.69 5.88
CA LYS A 111 -15.07 -2.78 5.58
C LYS A 111 -14.79 -3.41 4.21
N ARG A 112 -14.42 -2.59 3.24
CA ARG A 112 -14.16 -3.02 1.87
C ARG A 112 -12.76 -3.60 1.69
N TYR A 113 -11.72 -2.98 2.24
CA TYR A 113 -10.31 -3.26 1.96
C TYR A 113 -9.49 -3.71 3.17
N GLY A 114 -9.99 -3.61 4.39
CA GLY A 114 -9.25 -3.91 5.62
C GLY A 114 -8.65 -5.31 5.63
N GLY A 115 -7.34 -5.40 5.83
CA GLY A 115 -6.59 -6.64 5.81
C GLY A 115 -6.53 -7.32 4.44
N LYS A 116 -6.74 -6.57 3.34
CA LYS A 116 -6.75 -7.13 1.98
C LYS A 116 -5.71 -6.45 1.10
N ILE A 117 -5.06 -7.23 0.24
CA ILE A 117 -4.35 -6.71 -0.93
C ILE A 117 -5.42 -6.27 -1.93
N PHE A 118 -5.39 -5.00 -2.34
CA PHE A 118 -6.43 -4.39 -3.18
C PHE A 118 -5.90 -3.79 -4.49
N ALA A 119 -4.58 -3.59 -4.60
CA ALA A 119 -3.94 -3.12 -5.82
C ALA A 119 -2.53 -3.69 -5.98
N VAL A 120 -2.01 -3.64 -7.19
CA VAL A 120 -0.67 -4.09 -7.58
C VAL A 120 -0.06 -3.05 -8.51
N GLY A 121 1.21 -2.72 -8.33
CA GLY A 121 1.95 -1.77 -9.17
C GLY A 121 3.36 -2.22 -9.46
N VAL A 122 4.09 -1.43 -10.24
CA VAL A 122 5.48 -1.65 -10.64
C VAL A 122 6.34 -0.48 -10.21
N VAL A 123 7.48 -0.76 -9.58
CA VAL A 123 8.49 0.24 -9.25
C VAL A 123 9.07 0.81 -10.55
N ALA A 124 9.01 2.14 -10.72
CA ALA A 124 9.48 2.85 -11.91
C ALA A 124 10.73 3.70 -11.66
N GLY A 125 10.95 4.12 -10.41
CA GLY A 125 12.10 4.93 -9.99
C GLY A 125 13.04 4.19 -9.05
N LEU A 126 14.26 4.68 -8.90
CA LEU A 126 15.16 4.22 -7.84
C LEU A 126 14.65 4.71 -6.49
N PRO A 127 14.93 3.97 -5.39
CA PRO A 127 14.64 4.44 -4.04
C PRO A 127 15.37 5.74 -3.73
N GLU A 128 14.61 6.77 -3.38
CA GLU A 128 15.12 8.08 -3.00
C GLU A 128 14.89 8.33 -1.51
N TYR A 129 15.84 9.00 -0.88
CA TYR A 129 15.71 9.40 0.51
C TYR A 129 15.01 10.77 0.59
N PHE A 130 13.90 10.79 1.28
CA PHE A 130 13.11 12.00 1.50
C PHE A 130 13.46 12.57 2.88
N ASP A 131 14.19 13.67 2.91
CA ASP A 131 14.66 14.34 4.14
C ASP A 131 13.84 15.61 4.44
N ASP A 132 12.54 15.58 4.24
CA ASP A 132 11.70 16.69 4.68
C ASP A 132 11.30 16.49 6.14
N GLN A 133 11.93 17.27 7.04
CA GLN A 133 11.67 17.21 8.48
C GLN A 133 10.21 17.53 8.84
N LYS A 134 9.50 18.30 8.02
CA LYS A 134 8.08 18.61 8.26
C LYS A 134 7.19 17.40 8.01
N GLU A 135 7.49 16.62 7.00
CA GLU A 135 6.77 15.38 6.73
C GLU A 135 7.13 14.28 7.71
N THR A 136 8.34 14.22 8.25
CA THR A 136 8.73 13.19 9.23
C THR A 136 8.00 13.28 10.57
N ILE A 137 7.42 14.41 10.94
CA ILE A 137 6.63 14.55 12.19
C ILE A 137 5.34 13.72 12.12
N TYR A 138 4.72 13.62 10.94
CA TYR A 138 3.45 12.88 10.72
C TYR A 138 3.67 11.52 10.06
N HIS A 139 4.89 11.23 9.58
CA HIS A 139 5.15 10.14 8.65
C HIS A 139 5.96 9.00 9.21
N TRP A 140 5.39 7.97 9.07
CA TRP A 140 5.74 6.69 8.50
C TRP A 140 7.25 6.37 8.65
N ASN A 141 7.53 5.31 9.34
CA ASN A 141 8.85 4.78 9.69
C ASN A 141 9.81 4.47 8.52
N SER A 142 9.59 5.01 7.34
CA SER A 142 10.50 4.86 6.20
C SER A 142 10.63 6.17 5.44
N PRO A 143 11.81 6.80 5.45
CA PRO A 143 12.07 8.00 4.66
C PRO A 143 12.44 7.69 3.20
N ILE A 144 12.16 6.49 2.71
CA ILE A 144 12.59 6.04 1.40
C ILE A 144 11.36 5.78 0.54
N TYR A 145 11.32 6.45 -0.59
CA TYR A 145 10.22 6.44 -1.54
C TYR A 145 10.72 6.06 -2.93
N CYS A 146 9.83 5.55 -3.75
CA CYS A 146 10.07 5.36 -5.17
C CYS A 146 8.77 5.61 -5.95
N ASP A 147 8.93 5.93 -7.22
CA ASP A 147 7.81 6.03 -8.15
C ASP A 147 7.26 4.64 -8.45
N ILE A 148 5.96 4.52 -8.42
CA ILE A 148 5.22 3.30 -8.71
C ILE A 148 4.21 3.62 -9.80
N VAL A 149 4.23 2.86 -10.88
CA VAL A 149 3.38 3.06 -12.04
C VAL A 149 2.56 1.81 -12.34
N ASN A 150 1.62 1.94 -13.29
CA ASN A 150 0.74 0.85 -13.70
C ASN A 150 -0.02 0.23 -12.50
N VAL A 151 -0.53 1.08 -11.62
CA VAL A 151 -1.29 0.64 -10.45
C VAL A 151 -2.63 0.07 -10.88
N VAL A 152 -2.76 -1.24 -10.79
CA VAL A 152 -3.98 -1.98 -11.17
C VAL A 152 -4.76 -2.39 -9.94
N LYS A 153 -6.00 -1.95 -9.85
CA LYS A 153 -6.93 -2.25 -8.77
C LYS A 153 -7.51 -3.68 -8.94
N LEU A 154 -7.46 -4.48 -7.89
CA LEU A 154 -7.99 -5.82 -7.92
C LEU A 154 -9.53 -5.78 -7.79
N ARG A 155 -10.23 -6.34 -8.76
CA ARG A 155 -11.71 -6.46 -8.70
C ARG A 155 -12.16 -7.25 -7.47
N ASN A 156 -11.40 -8.27 -7.11
CA ASN A 156 -11.62 -9.10 -5.94
C ASN A 156 -10.40 -9.02 -5.00
N PRO A 157 -10.37 -8.08 -4.04
CA PRO A 157 -9.26 -7.94 -3.10
C PRO A 157 -9.01 -9.23 -2.29
N ILE A 158 -7.74 -9.55 -2.02
CA ILE A 158 -7.32 -10.80 -1.39
C ILE A 158 -7.08 -10.57 0.11
N HIS A 159 -7.93 -11.16 0.94
CA HIS A 159 -7.81 -11.02 2.40
C HIS A 159 -6.60 -11.79 2.95
N ILE A 160 -5.93 -11.23 3.95
CA ILE A 160 -4.73 -11.77 4.60
C ILE A 160 -4.91 -13.23 5.07
N SER A 161 -6.11 -13.64 5.48
CA SER A 161 -6.36 -15.03 5.88
C SER A 161 -6.14 -16.05 4.77
N LYS A 162 -6.00 -15.62 3.52
CA LYS A 162 -5.75 -16.50 2.38
C LYS A 162 -4.26 -16.73 2.10
N PHE A 163 -3.40 -15.90 2.68
CA PHE A 163 -1.95 -15.97 2.45
C PHE A 163 -1.09 -15.92 3.74
N ASN A 164 -1.69 -15.71 4.91
CA ASN A 164 -0.95 -15.66 6.18
C ASN A 164 -0.33 -16.99 6.61
N SER A 165 -0.65 -18.09 5.93
CA SER A 165 -0.01 -19.39 6.13
C SER A 165 1.38 -19.49 5.49
N PHE A 166 1.69 -18.60 4.53
CA PHE A 166 2.97 -18.59 3.82
C PHE A 166 3.64 -17.22 3.76
N ILE A 167 2.93 -16.11 4.01
CA ILE A 167 3.53 -14.76 4.15
C ILE A 167 3.16 -14.20 5.52
N THR A 168 4.17 -13.90 6.32
CA THR A 168 3.97 -13.19 7.59
C THR A 168 4.06 -11.69 7.37
N VAL A 169 2.91 -11.02 7.31
CA VAL A 169 2.87 -9.56 7.16
C VAL A 169 3.35 -8.89 8.44
N SER A 170 4.36 -8.04 8.32
CA SER A 170 4.90 -7.27 9.44
C SER A 170 3.83 -6.36 10.04
N ARG A 171 3.76 -6.32 11.37
CA ARG A 171 2.89 -5.39 12.11
C ARG A 171 3.60 -4.07 12.45
N GLN A 172 4.93 -4.10 12.47
CA GLN A 172 5.76 -2.97 12.87
C GLN A 172 6.30 -2.21 11.66
N SER A 173 6.60 -2.93 10.57
CA SER A 173 7.05 -2.34 9.32
C SER A 173 5.86 -2.17 8.37
N GLY A 174 5.79 -1.01 7.72
CA GLY A 174 4.86 -0.78 6.61
C GLY A 174 5.15 -1.67 5.39
N ILE A 175 6.32 -2.32 5.34
CA ILE A 175 6.80 -3.09 4.20
C ILE A 175 7.08 -4.54 4.63
N THR A 176 6.59 -5.48 3.83
CA THR A 176 6.86 -6.92 3.99
C THR A 176 7.45 -7.45 2.69
N PRO A 177 8.70 -7.92 2.67
CA PRO A 177 9.28 -8.61 1.51
C PRO A 177 8.49 -9.86 1.15
N VAL A 178 8.42 -10.17 -0.16
CA VAL A 178 7.75 -11.38 -0.68
C VAL A 178 8.64 -11.95 -1.79
N PHE A 179 9.19 -13.15 -1.57
CA PHE A 179 10.19 -13.71 -2.47
C PHE A 179 9.90 -15.17 -2.81
N GLY A 180 10.53 -15.65 -3.89
CA GLY A 180 10.54 -17.05 -4.26
C GLY A 180 9.12 -17.64 -4.31
N GLU A 181 8.95 -18.76 -3.65
CA GLU A 181 7.69 -19.50 -3.61
C GLU A 181 6.50 -18.70 -3.03
N GLU A 182 6.77 -17.75 -2.11
CA GLU A 182 5.73 -16.89 -1.53
C GLU A 182 5.12 -15.99 -2.61
N PHE A 183 5.96 -15.41 -3.46
CA PHE A 183 5.52 -14.60 -4.60
C PHE A 183 4.68 -15.43 -5.57
N ASP A 184 5.13 -16.61 -5.95
CA ASP A 184 4.44 -17.46 -6.90
C ASP A 184 3.08 -17.91 -6.37
N LYS A 185 3.02 -18.28 -5.08
CA LYS A 185 1.78 -18.61 -4.38
C LYS A 185 0.82 -17.40 -4.33
N LEU A 186 1.33 -16.22 -4.02
CA LEU A 186 0.52 -14.99 -3.97
C LEU A 186 -0.01 -14.61 -5.36
N LYS A 187 0.84 -14.63 -6.38
CA LYS A 187 0.48 -14.40 -7.78
C LYS A 187 -0.60 -15.39 -8.24
N CYS A 188 -0.44 -16.67 -7.96
CA CYS A 188 -1.43 -17.70 -8.26
C CYS A 188 -2.76 -17.43 -7.53
N LEU A 189 -2.72 -17.01 -6.26
CA LEU A 189 -3.91 -16.70 -5.49
C LEU A 189 -4.67 -15.50 -6.07
N ILE A 190 -3.97 -14.46 -6.52
CA ILE A 190 -4.55 -13.28 -7.15
C ILE A 190 -5.18 -13.66 -8.49
N SER A 191 -4.47 -14.43 -9.33
CA SER A 191 -4.91 -14.81 -10.67
C SER A 191 -6.19 -15.69 -10.68
N LYS A 192 -6.42 -16.47 -9.63
CA LYS A 192 -7.65 -17.27 -9.49
C LYS A 192 -8.93 -16.44 -9.40
N LYS A 193 -8.84 -15.18 -9.02
CA LYS A 193 -9.99 -14.31 -8.75
C LYS A 193 -10.00 -13.01 -9.55
N ASN A 194 -8.89 -12.69 -10.20
CA ASN A 194 -8.71 -11.45 -10.92
C ASN A 194 -8.03 -11.71 -12.26
N THR A 195 -8.34 -10.89 -13.26
CA THR A 195 -7.48 -10.74 -14.42
C THR A 195 -6.22 -10.02 -13.94
N ILE A 196 -5.06 -10.66 -14.05
CA ILE A 196 -3.79 -10.07 -13.64
C ILE A 196 -3.18 -9.27 -14.78
N PRO A 197 -2.55 -8.12 -14.50
CA PRO A 197 -1.86 -7.33 -15.51
C PRO A 197 -0.67 -8.10 -16.09
N GLU A 198 -0.30 -7.75 -17.31
CA GLU A 198 0.76 -8.44 -18.06
C GLU A 198 2.10 -8.43 -17.31
N PHE A 199 2.47 -7.28 -16.75
CA PHE A 199 3.70 -7.17 -15.97
C PHE A 199 3.77 -8.18 -14.82
N LEU A 200 2.64 -8.44 -14.13
CA LEU A 200 2.59 -9.46 -13.06
C LEU A 200 2.60 -10.88 -13.64
N ARG A 201 1.94 -11.09 -14.77
CA ARG A 201 1.90 -12.39 -15.44
C ARG A 201 3.29 -12.87 -15.86
N LEU A 202 4.11 -11.96 -16.40
CA LEU A 202 5.46 -12.22 -16.90
C LEU A 202 6.55 -12.19 -15.80
N SER A 203 6.22 -11.76 -14.60
CA SER A 203 7.17 -11.70 -13.50
C SER A 203 7.45 -13.08 -12.92
N ILE A 204 8.74 -13.39 -12.74
CA ILE A 204 9.26 -14.57 -12.03
C ILE A 204 9.99 -14.06 -10.80
N SER A 205 9.75 -14.67 -9.65
CA SER A 205 10.46 -14.31 -8.44
C SER A 205 11.95 -14.61 -8.56
N SER A 206 12.79 -13.63 -8.23
CA SER A 206 14.21 -13.90 -8.09
C SER A 206 14.43 -14.73 -6.83
N SER A 207 15.04 -15.90 -6.98
CA SER A 207 15.39 -16.80 -5.87
C SER A 207 16.65 -16.34 -5.11
N LEU A 208 17.16 -15.14 -5.37
CA LEU A 208 18.34 -14.64 -4.68
C LEU A 208 17.97 -14.24 -3.25
N PRO A 209 18.47 -14.95 -2.23
CA PRO A 209 18.35 -14.49 -0.87
C PRO A 209 19.08 -13.14 -0.79
N LEU A 210 18.41 -12.16 -0.20
CA LEU A 210 19.09 -10.95 0.27
C LEU A 210 20.29 -11.41 1.11
N SER A 211 21.50 -11.17 0.62
CA SER A 211 22.68 -11.36 1.45
C SER A 211 22.46 -10.54 2.71
N LYS A 212 22.29 -11.22 3.86
CA LYS A 212 22.40 -10.58 5.17
C LYS A 212 23.81 -10.01 5.25
N LYS A 213 23.99 -8.77 4.83
CA LYS A 213 25.15 -8.00 5.23
C LYS A 213 24.90 -7.57 6.65
N GLN A 214 25.69 -8.15 7.50
CA GLN A 214 25.94 -7.81 8.91
C GLN A 214 26.17 -6.30 9.08
#